data_e09781bbff619e785d1316f2efcf8442
#
_entry.id   e09781bbff619e785d1316f2efcf8442
#
_cell.length_a   1.000
_cell.length_b   1.000
_cell.length_c   1.000
_cell.angle_alpha   90.00
_cell.angle_beta   90.00
_cell.angle_gamma   90.00
#
_symmetry.space_group_name_H-M   'P 1'
#
loop_
_entity.id
_entity.type
_entity.pdbx_description
1 polymer ?
#
loop_
_entity_poly.entity_id
_entity_poly.type
_entity_poly.pdbx_seq_one_letter_code
_entity_poly.pdbx_strand_id
1 'polypeptide(L)'
;MTTLKMLDMKRIFSLLVAVAISFAAVAQDFDSIAFVNTKPAKLRLKGAEGYVLSPYIFDSPQTISVIKFSPDKFSVQVIQSCMLATASEVGAKHRADFVINACYWAMTTGVPTTYVKSNGRVMSETYPAALPRVNGLLLMHNDGIEIVRSYAAPDYPNLVEKCDNVIACGPILLDDGQVVDYSYILDSEEYEMVRQHKFFLTRHPRSAIGRNAKGEIFLIVADGRFKDRAEGLSIAELTKVCRWLGMVEAMNLDGGGSSTLWCKQYGVINHPCDNRKFDNEGEREVSSCLVVKKK
;
A
#
# COMPACT_ATOMS: atom_id res chain seq x y z
N MET A 1 -13.90 -48.24 41.14
CA MET A 1 -14.42 -48.13 39.75
C MET A 1 -14.56 -46.67 39.25
N THR A 2 -14.43 -45.66 40.07
CA THR A 2 -14.66 -44.24 39.71
C THR A 2 -13.43 -43.51 39.16
N THR A 3 -12.23 -43.89 39.55
CA THR A 3 -10.97 -43.20 39.14
C THR A 3 -10.49 -43.54 37.74
N LEU A 4 -10.80 -44.73 37.23
CA LEU A 4 -10.41 -45.15 35.87
C LEU A 4 -11.23 -44.40 34.79
N LYS A 5 -12.51 -44.15 35.04
CA LYS A 5 -13.37 -43.35 34.11
C LYS A 5 -12.99 -41.88 33.99
N MET A 6 -12.44 -41.27 35.04
CA MET A 6 -11.98 -39.88 35.03
C MET A 6 -10.68 -39.70 34.24
N LEU A 7 -9.79 -40.69 34.25
CA LEU A 7 -8.55 -40.63 33.46
C LEU A 7 -8.82 -40.73 31.95
N ASP A 8 -9.78 -41.55 31.54
CA ASP A 8 -10.16 -41.69 30.12
C ASP A 8 -10.88 -40.46 29.61
N MET A 9 -11.75 -39.84 30.41
CA MET A 9 -12.43 -38.56 30.00
C MET A 9 -11.43 -37.42 29.82
N LYS A 10 -10.40 -37.30 30.68
CA LYS A 10 -9.35 -36.28 30.51
C LYS A 10 -8.52 -36.49 29.26
N ARG A 11 -8.20 -37.76 28.94
CA ARG A 11 -7.47 -38.13 27.70
C ARG A 11 -8.30 -37.86 26.45
N ILE A 12 -9.60 -38.19 26.46
CA ILE A 12 -10.52 -37.91 25.36
C ILE A 12 -10.70 -36.37 25.17
N PHE A 13 -10.81 -35.64 26.27
CA PHE A 13 -10.89 -34.17 26.20
C PHE A 13 -9.60 -33.52 25.68
N SER A 14 -8.42 -34.02 26.13
CA SER A 14 -7.12 -33.57 25.60
C SER A 14 -6.93 -33.92 24.13
N LEU A 15 -7.42 -35.08 23.67
CA LEU A 15 -7.37 -35.47 22.26
C LEU A 15 -8.31 -34.59 21.40
N LEU A 16 -9.52 -34.34 21.91
CA LEU A 16 -10.47 -33.44 21.23
C LEU A 16 -9.98 -32.00 21.14
N VAL A 17 -9.35 -31.48 22.18
CA VAL A 17 -8.71 -30.17 22.18
C VAL A 17 -7.50 -30.14 21.23
N ALA A 18 -6.66 -31.18 21.21
CA ALA A 18 -5.53 -31.27 20.28
C ALA A 18 -5.98 -31.38 18.82
N VAL A 19 -7.06 -32.12 18.54
CA VAL A 19 -7.69 -32.19 17.20
C VAL A 19 -8.34 -30.86 16.82
N ALA A 20 -9.02 -30.17 17.74
CA ALA A 20 -9.60 -28.84 17.49
C ALA A 20 -8.52 -27.78 17.24
N ILE A 21 -7.38 -27.85 17.95
CA ILE A 21 -6.23 -26.96 17.74
C ILE A 21 -5.56 -27.26 16.38
N SER A 22 -5.47 -28.53 15.97
CA SER A 22 -4.93 -28.89 14.65
C SER A 22 -5.87 -28.50 13.50
N PHE A 23 -7.19 -28.50 13.67
CA PHE A 23 -8.14 -27.96 12.69
C PHE A 23 -8.16 -26.43 12.64
N ALA A 24 -7.94 -25.75 13.75
CA ALA A 24 -7.81 -24.29 13.78
C ALA A 24 -6.50 -23.80 13.12
N ALA A 25 -5.46 -24.63 13.10
CA ALA A 25 -4.18 -24.32 12.44
C ALA A 25 -4.19 -24.53 10.92
N VAL A 26 -5.27 -25.05 10.33
CA VAL A 26 -5.43 -25.32 8.88
C VAL A 26 -6.69 -24.68 8.33
N ALA A 27 -7.12 -23.54 8.86
CA ALA A 27 -7.95 -22.64 8.07
C ALA A 27 -7.03 -22.05 6.98
N GLN A 28 -6.82 -22.81 5.90
CA GLN A 28 -6.18 -22.29 4.71
C GLN A 28 -6.94 -21.04 4.30
N ASP A 29 -6.26 -19.91 4.25
CA ASP A 29 -6.80 -18.68 3.69
C ASP A 29 -6.98 -18.91 2.18
N PHE A 30 -8.21 -19.27 1.78
CA PHE A 30 -8.56 -19.57 0.38
C PHE A 30 -8.18 -18.41 -0.54
N ASP A 31 -8.28 -17.17 -0.06
CA ASP A 31 -7.88 -16.00 -0.82
C ASP A 31 -6.38 -15.98 -1.08
N SER A 32 -5.55 -16.38 -0.10
CA SER A 32 -4.09 -16.45 -0.29
C SER A 32 -3.71 -17.48 -1.34
N ILE A 33 -4.37 -18.65 -1.34
CA ILE A 33 -4.17 -19.70 -2.35
C ILE A 33 -4.58 -19.20 -3.74
N ALA A 34 -5.76 -18.59 -3.84
CA ALA A 34 -6.26 -18.03 -5.09
C ALA A 34 -5.32 -16.96 -5.63
N PHE A 35 -4.83 -16.08 -4.75
CA PHE A 35 -3.87 -15.03 -5.11
C PHE A 35 -2.55 -15.60 -5.65
N VAL A 36 -1.91 -16.50 -4.90
CA VAL A 36 -0.61 -17.10 -5.27
C VAL A 36 -0.70 -17.92 -6.55
N ASN A 37 -1.83 -18.60 -6.79
CA ASN A 37 -2.07 -19.38 -8.01
C ASN A 37 -2.48 -18.52 -9.21
N THR A 38 -2.76 -17.24 -9.03
CA THR A 38 -3.13 -16.35 -10.14
C THR A 38 -1.94 -16.16 -11.07
N LYS A 39 -2.13 -16.50 -12.34
CA LYS A 39 -1.10 -16.33 -13.37
C LYS A 39 -0.92 -14.85 -13.71
N PRO A 40 0.28 -14.26 -13.51
CA PRO A 40 0.52 -12.86 -13.81
C PRO A 40 0.60 -12.58 -15.32
N ALA A 41 -0.01 -11.49 -15.77
CA ALA A 41 0.27 -10.89 -17.07
C ALA A 41 1.56 -10.07 -16.96
N LYS A 42 2.68 -10.65 -17.41
CA LYS A 42 4.02 -10.05 -17.26
C LYS A 42 4.27 -8.90 -18.22
N LEU A 43 4.90 -7.85 -17.72
CA LEU A 43 5.41 -6.72 -18.49
C LEU A 43 6.94 -6.88 -18.68
N ARG A 44 7.43 -6.61 -19.87
CA ARG A 44 8.87 -6.68 -20.17
C ARG A 44 9.54 -5.36 -19.79
N LEU A 45 9.89 -5.18 -18.52
CA LEU A 45 10.57 -4.00 -18.01
C LEU A 45 12.08 -4.22 -17.98
N LYS A 46 12.87 -3.18 -18.31
CA LYS A 46 14.33 -3.26 -18.30
C LYS A 46 14.87 -3.05 -16.89
N GLY A 47 15.33 -4.12 -16.26
CA GLY A 47 15.97 -4.09 -14.93
C GLY A 47 15.01 -4.14 -13.74
N ALA A 48 13.71 -4.29 -14.00
CA ALA A 48 12.66 -4.44 -13.02
C ALA A 48 11.71 -5.58 -13.41
N GLU A 49 10.89 -6.03 -12.47
CA GLU A 49 9.77 -6.93 -12.72
C GLU A 49 8.48 -6.12 -12.73
N GLY A 50 7.64 -6.31 -13.74
CA GLY A 50 6.32 -5.71 -13.82
C GLY A 50 5.28 -6.75 -14.21
N TYR A 51 4.10 -6.68 -13.62
CA TYR A 51 3.00 -7.57 -13.95
C TYR A 51 1.66 -7.07 -13.44
N VAL A 52 0.60 -7.59 -14.03
CA VAL A 52 -0.78 -7.39 -13.58
C VAL A 52 -1.35 -8.74 -13.16
N LEU A 53 -1.97 -8.78 -11.99
CA LEU A 53 -2.71 -9.91 -11.44
C LEU A 53 -4.21 -9.61 -11.52
N SER A 54 -5.01 -10.62 -11.87
CA SER A 54 -6.47 -10.53 -11.88
C SER A 54 -7.08 -11.70 -11.07
N PRO A 55 -6.85 -11.75 -9.76
CA PRO A 55 -7.40 -12.78 -8.90
C PRO A 55 -8.88 -12.54 -8.59
N TYR A 56 -9.59 -13.65 -8.28
CA TYR A 56 -10.87 -13.59 -7.57
C TYR A 56 -10.59 -13.88 -6.09
N ILE A 57 -10.60 -12.86 -5.28
CA ILE A 57 -10.30 -12.89 -3.84
C ILE A 57 -11.25 -11.97 -3.09
N PHE A 58 -11.48 -12.23 -1.81
CA PHE A 58 -12.41 -11.43 -0.98
C PHE A 58 -13.82 -11.39 -1.60
N ASP A 59 -14.27 -12.54 -2.15
CA ASP A 59 -15.55 -12.70 -2.84
C ASP A 59 -15.79 -11.72 -4.01
N SER A 60 -14.72 -11.26 -4.66
CA SER A 60 -14.82 -10.28 -5.76
C SER A 60 -13.61 -10.33 -6.70
N PRO A 61 -13.83 -9.91 -7.97
CA PRO A 61 -12.71 -9.75 -8.91
C PRO A 61 -11.84 -8.56 -8.50
N GLN A 62 -10.53 -8.74 -8.58
CA GLN A 62 -9.54 -7.70 -8.33
C GLN A 62 -8.60 -7.57 -9.52
N THR A 63 -8.05 -6.38 -9.72
CA THR A 63 -6.96 -6.14 -10.68
C THR A 63 -5.86 -5.38 -9.95
N ILE A 64 -4.65 -5.96 -9.91
CA ILE A 64 -3.54 -5.47 -9.12
C ILE A 64 -2.31 -5.35 -10.00
N SER A 65 -1.86 -4.13 -10.23
CA SER A 65 -0.65 -3.81 -10.98
C SER A 65 0.53 -3.67 -10.04
N VAL A 66 1.64 -4.32 -10.36
CA VAL A 66 2.85 -4.37 -9.53
C VAL A 66 4.08 -4.05 -10.37
N ILE A 67 4.95 -3.18 -9.85
CA ILE A 67 6.33 -3.01 -10.30
C ILE A 67 7.24 -3.29 -9.12
N LYS A 68 8.20 -4.21 -9.30
CA LYS A 68 9.22 -4.56 -8.30
C LYS A 68 10.61 -4.30 -8.86
N PHE A 69 11.49 -3.66 -8.08
CA PHE A 69 12.85 -3.33 -8.50
C PHE A 69 13.84 -3.31 -7.33
N SER A 70 15.12 -3.48 -7.66
CA SER A 70 16.22 -3.35 -6.69
C SER A 70 16.62 -1.89 -6.52
N PRO A 71 16.85 -1.42 -5.28
CA PRO A 71 17.39 -0.09 -5.00
C PRO A 71 18.83 0.10 -5.51
N ASP A 72 19.56 -0.98 -5.80
CA ASP A 72 20.89 -0.89 -6.44
C ASP A 72 20.82 -0.34 -7.86
N LYS A 73 19.69 -0.58 -8.55
CA LYS A 73 19.50 -0.20 -9.95
C LYS A 73 18.68 1.07 -10.14
N PHE A 74 17.85 1.40 -9.15
CA PHE A 74 16.91 2.51 -9.25
C PHE A 74 16.92 3.33 -7.97
N SER A 75 16.68 4.63 -8.12
CA SER A 75 16.42 5.56 -7.02
C SER A 75 14.95 5.96 -6.98
N VAL A 76 14.45 6.27 -5.81
CA VAL A 76 13.10 6.79 -5.57
C VAL A 76 13.20 8.22 -5.06
N GLN A 77 12.39 9.11 -5.59
CA GLN A 77 12.27 10.49 -5.10
C GLN A 77 10.81 10.95 -5.15
N VAL A 78 10.44 11.90 -4.31
CA VAL A 78 9.13 12.56 -4.42
C VAL A 78 9.25 13.79 -5.29
N ILE A 79 8.30 13.95 -6.21
CA ILE A 79 8.09 15.17 -6.97
C ILE A 79 6.78 15.80 -6.54
N GLN A 80 6.87 16.99 -6.00
CA GLN A 80 5.75 17.88 -5.75
C GLN A 80 5.62 18.84 -6.93
N SER A 81 4.51 18.80 -7.65
CA SER A 81 4.24 19.72 -8.74
C SER A 81 3.67 21.05 -8.21
N CYS A 82 4.08 22.18 -8.79
CA CYS A 82 3.49 23.50 -8.46
C CYS A 82 2.03 23.60 -8.93
N MET A 83 1.67 22.87 -9.97
CA MET A 83 0.31 22.64 -10.44
C MET A 83 0.04 21.16 -10.41
N LEU A 84 -1.21 20.75 -10.35
CA LEU A 84 -1.59 19.35 -10.48
C LEU A 84 -1.12 18.81 -11.83
N ALA A 85 -0.68 17.56 -11.83
CA ALA A 85 -0.22 16.88 -13.04
C ALA A 85 -0.56 15.37 -12.94
N THR A 86 -0.77 14.73 -14.07
CA THR A 86 -0.95 13.28 -14.15
C THR A 86 0.39 12.55 -13.92
N ALA A 87 0.33 11.29 -13.54
CA ALA A 87 1.54 10.47 -13.40
C ALA A 87 2.29 10.36 -14.74
N SER A 88 1.57 10.32 -15.86
CA SER A 88 2.14 10.32 -17.21
C SER A 88 2.93 11.59 -17.52
N GLU A 89 2.38 12.75 -17.21
CA GLU A 89 3.06 14.05 -17.41
C GLU A 89 4.30 14.17 -16.52
N VAL A 90 4.19 13.80 -15.24
CA VAL A 90 5.33 13.76 -14.31
C VAL A 90 6.40 12.79 -14.83
N GLY A 91 6.00 11.61 -15.29
CA GLY A 91 6.90 10.60 -15.87
C GLY A 91 7.68 11.12 -17.07
N ALA A 92 7.00 11.74 -18.02
CA ALA A 92 7.59 12.33 -19.21
C ALA A 92 8.52 13.50 -18.87
N LYS A 93 8.05 14.45 -18.07
CA LYS A 93 8.81 15.65 -17.67
C LYS A 93 10.09 15.31 -16.92
N HIS A 94 10.01 14.36 -16.00
CA HIS A 94 11.15 13.97 -15.16
C HIS A 94 11.98 12.81 -15.72
N ARG A 95 11.65 12.32 -16.95
CA ARG A 95 12.33 11.18 -17.59
C ARG A 95 12.38 9.96 -16.67
N ALA A 96 11.26 9.69 -15.98
CA ALA A 96 11.13 8.58 -15.06
C ALA A 96 11.11 7.23 -15.80
N ASP A 97 11.52 6.17 -15.11
CA ASP A 97 11.26 4.81 -15.54
C ASP A 97 9.89 4.33 -15.05
N PHE A 98 9.53 4.69 -13.79
CA PHE A 98 8.24 4.38 -13.18
C PHE A 98 7.73 5.58 -12.37
N VAL A 99 6.40 5.72 -12.26
CA VAL A 99 5.73 6.75 -11.46
C VAL A 99 4.49 6.14 -10.79
N ILE A 100 4.30 6.48 -9.53
CA ILE A 100 3.06 6.20 -8.78
C ILE A 100 2.62 7.49 -8.07
N ASN A 101 1.32 7.73 -7.95
CA ASN A 101 0.78 8.82 -7.13
C ASN A 101 1.25 8.70 -5.67
N ALA A 102 1.38 9.82 -4.95
CA ALA A 102 1.99 9.82 -3.62
C ALA A 102 1.04 10.24 -2.50
N CYS A 103 1.03 11.51 -2.15
CA CYS A 103 0.44 12.01 -0.90
C CYS A 103 -1.03 12.35 -1.02
N TYR A 104 -1.71 12.38 0.14
CA TYR A 104 -3.05 12.99 0.25
C TYR A 104 -2.99 14.49 -0.01
N TRP A 105 -4.00 15.01 -0.67
CA TRP A 105 -4.11 16.40 -1.02
C TRP A 105 -5.56 16.90 -1.00
N ALA A 106 -5.74 18.20 -0.87
CA ALA A 106 -7.04 18.84 -0.85
C ALA A 106 -7.49 19.14 -2.29
N MET A 107 -8.53 18.47 -2.77
CA MET A 107 -9.06 18.65 -4.13
C MET A 107 -9.49 20.09 -4.45
N THR A 108 -9.85 20.85 -3.43
CA THR A 108 -10.28 22.24 -3.57
C THR A 108 -9.13 23.22 -3.81
N THR A 109 -7.94 22.90 -3.31
CA THR A 109 -6.77 23.81 -3.38
C THR A 109 -5.60 23.24 -4.18
N GLY A 110 -5.60 21.94 -4.47
CA GLY A 110 -4.46 21.24 -5.09
C GLY A 110 -3.24 21.08 -4.18
N VAL A 111 -3.33 21.48 -2.90
CA VAL A 111 -2.21 21.44 -1.96
C VAL A 111 -2.18 20.10 -1.22
N PRO A 112 -0.98 19.47 -1.01
CA PRO A 112 -0.86 18.31 -0.16
C PRO A 112 -1.36 18.61 1.26
N THR A 113 -2.00 17.63 1.88
CA THR A 113 -2.47 17.70 3.27
C THR A 113 -1.59 16.94 4.24
N THR A 114 -0.45 16.45 3.75
CA THR A 114 0.55 15.69 4.51
C THR A 114 1.92 16.28 4.30
N TYR A 115 2.86 15.97 5.19
CA TYR A 115 4.23 16.42 5.07
C TYR A 115 4.87 15.91 3.78
N VAL A 116 5.47 16.83 3.05
CA VAL A 116 6.27 16.54 1.85
C VAL A 116 7.56 17.34 1.90
N LYS A 117 8.69 16.66 1.85
CA LYS A 117 10.01 17.25 1.61
C LYS A 117 10.55 16.70 0.30
N SER A 118 10.84 17.57 -0.64
CA SER A 118 11.34 17.21 -1.97
C SER A 118 12.65 17.93 -2.24
N ASN A 119 13.71 17.18 -2.55
CA ASN A 119 15.05 17.69 -2.78
C ASN A 119 15.52 18.66 -1.67
N GLY A 120 15.39 18.27 -0.42
CA GLY A 120 15.80 19.04 0.76
C GLY A 120 14.86 20.18 1.16
N ARG A 121 13.84 20.49 0.35
CA ARG A 121 12.89 21.58 0.63
C ARG A 121 11.56 21.05 1.15
N VAL A 122 11.11 21.54 2.30
CA VAL A 122 9.78 21.26 2.84
C VAL A 122 8.75 22.02 1.99
N MET A 123 7.79 21.28 1.45
CA MET A 123 6.75 21.77 0.55
C MET A 123 5.39 21.88 1.24
N SER A 124 5.11 21.05 2.22
CA SER A 124 3.87 21.02 2.99
C SER A 124 4.05 20.33 4.33
N GLU A 125 3.17 20.66 5.27
CA GLU A 125 3.06 20.02 6.59
C GLU A 125 1.80 19.16 6.69
N THR A 126 1.78 18.23 7.66
CA THR A 126 0.60 17.39 7.87
C THR A 126 -0.47 18.15 8.64
N TYR A 127 -1.66 18.21 8.08
CA TYR A 127 -2.82 18.79 8.76
C TYR A 127 -3.32 17.88 9.89
N PRO A 128 -3.71 18.44 11.04
CA PRO A 128 -4.16 17.65 12.19
C PRO A 128 -5.27 16.63 11.85
N ALA A 129 -6.21 16.98 10.99
CA ALA A 129 -7.31 16.10 10.58
C ALA A 129 -6.85 14.87 9.76
N ALA A 130 -5.62 14.85 9.24
CA ALA A 130 -5.05 13.70 8.53
C ALA A 130 -4.34 12.71 9.48
N LEU A 131 -3.91 13.15 10.65
CA LEU A 131 -3.08 12.38 11.59
C LEU A 131 -3.62 10.98 11.93
N PRO A 132 -4.94 10.75 12.14
CA PRO A 132 -5.42 9.42 12.50
C PRO A 132 -5.06 8.31 11.50
N ARG A 133 -4.92 8.65 10.22
CA ARG A 133 -4.56 7.68 9.15
C ARG A 133 -3.15 7.87 8.60
N VAL A 134 -2.50 9.00 8.88
CA VAL A 134 -1.15 9.34 8.41
C VAL A 134 -0.17 9.07 9.55
N ASN A 135 0.22 7.82 9.71
CA ASN A 135 1.08 7.37 10.80
C ASN A 135 2.46 6.88 10.35
N GLY A 136 2.77 7.06 9.06
CA GLY A 136 4.03 6.64 8.46
C GLY A 136 4.80 7.77 7.81
N LEU A 137 6.13 7.67 7.87
CA LEU A 137 7.07 8.39 7.02
C LEU A 137 7.70 7.43 6.04
N LEU A 138 7.76 7.82 4.78
CA LEU A 138 8.60 7.20 3.77
C LEU A 138 9.83 8.09 3.59
N LEU A 139 10.98 7.58 4.00
CA LEU A 139 12.29 8.19 3.79
C LEU A 139 12.89 7.57 2.53
N MET A 140 13.33 8.41 1.60
CA MET A 140 13.88 7.97 0.32
C MET A 140 15.37 8.30 0.29
N HIS A 141 16.19 7.25 0.34
CA HIS A 141 17.64 7.32 0.35
C HIS A 141 18.23 6.91 -1.01
N ASN A 142 19.51 7.16 -1.21
CA ASN A 142 20.20 6.72 -2.44
C ASN A 142 20.26 5.19 -2.56
N ASP A 143 20.27 4.48 -1.46
CA ASP A 143 20.38 3.02 -1.37
C ASP A 143 19.05 2.31 -1.10
N GLY A 144 17.93 3.03 -1.06
CA GLY A 144 16.61 2.42 -0.89
C GLY A 144 15.57 3.32 -0.26
N ILE A 145 14.61 2.69 0.37
CA ILE A 145 13.56 3.35 1.14
C ILE A 145 13.53 2.79 2.56
N GLU A 146 13.05 3.61 3.48
CA GLU A 146 12.74 3.22 4.84
C GLU A 146 11.31 3.69 5.17
N ILE A 147 10.51 2.84 5.78
CA ILE A 147 9.17 3.17 6.26
C ILE A 147 9.22 3.15 7.78
N VAL A 148 8.99 4.29 8.41
CA VAL A 148 9.03 4.42 9.86
C VAL A 148 7.69 4.91 10.40
N ARG A 149 7.31 4.44 11.60
CA ARG A 149 6.18 5.01 12.34
C ARG A 149 6.54 6.43 12.72
N SER A 150 5.73 7.36 12.23
CA SER A 150 5.99 8.78 12.40
C SER A 150 5.44 9.34 13.70
N TYR A 151 5.59 10.62 13.88
CA TYR A 151 5.00 11.55 14.83
C TYR A 151 5.14 11.23 16.33
N ALA A 152 5.13 9.97 16.74
CA ALA A 152 5.41 9.55 18.11
C ALA A 152 6.88 9.15 18.33
N ALA A 153 7.68 9.10 17.27
CA ALA A 153 9.11 8.80 17.39
C ALA A 153 9.83 10.02 17.96
N PRO A 154 10.56 9.88 19.09
CA PRO A 154 11.33 10.99 19.67
C PRO A 154 12.36 11.58 18.69
N ASP A 155 12.74 10.82 17.68
CA ASP A 155 13.76 11.16 16.70
C ASP A 155 13.19 11.70 15.36
N TYR A 156 11.88 11.96 15.29
CA TYR A 156 11.22 12.46 14.08
C TYR A 156 11.93 13.65 13.42
N PRO A 157 12.32 14.73 14.13
CA PRO A 157 13.00 15.86 13.52
C PRO A 157 14.32 15.46 12.85
N ASN A 158 15.12 14.60 13.50
CA ASN A 158 16.42 14.17 12.96
C ASN A 158 16.28 13.26 11.74
N LEU A 159 15.28 12.38 11.73
CA LEU A 159 15.00 11.49 10.57
C LEU A 159 14.65 12.33 9.34
N VAL A 160 13.78 13.32 9.50
CA VAL A 160 13.35 14.20 8.43
C VAL A 160 14.46 15.13 7.97
N GLU A 161 15.33 15.59 8.89
CA GLU A 161 16.44 16.49 8.56
C GLU A 161 17.47 15.82 7.66
N LYS A 162 17.84 14.57 7.94
CA LYS A 162 18.89 13.82 7.24
C LYS A 162 18.49 13.32 5.85
N CYS A 163 17.21 13.37 5.49
CA CYS A 163 16.71 12.84 4.23
C CYS A 163 16.18 13.96 3.32
N ASP A 164 16.63 14.02 2.08
CA ASP A 164 16.23 15.06 1.12
C ASP A 164 14.83 14.83 0.54
N ASN A 165 14.36 13.60 0.52
CA ASN A 165 13.05 13.22 0.00
C ASN A 165 12.29 12.43 1.05
N VAL A 166 11.21 13.02 1.58
CA VAL A 166 10.37 12.44 2.63
C VAL A 166 8.90 12.73 2.35
N ILE A 167 8.06 11.77 2.57
CA ILE A 167 6.61 11.99 2.63
C ILE A 167 6.04 11.40 3.91
N ALA A 168 5.06 12.07 4.48
CA ALA A 168 4.16 11.46 5.46
C ALA A 168 2.92 10.93 4.73
N CYS A 169 2.61 9.67 4.95
CA CYS A 169 1.43 9.03 4.39
C CYS A 169 0.96 7.87 5.30
N GLY A 170 0.10 7.04 4.81
CA GLY A 170 -0.38 5.91 5.59
C GLY A 170 -1.81 5.48 5.22
N PRO A 171 -2.35 4.55 5.98
CA PRO A 171 -1.71 3.90 7.14
C PRO A 171 -0.53 2.99 6.75
N ILE A 172 0.39 2.75 7.70
CA ILE A 172 1.39 1.69 7.57
C ILE A 172 0.64 0.35 7.59
N LEU A 173 0.90 -0.50 6.62
CA LEU A 173 0.22 -1.78 6.46
C LEU A 173 1.00 -2.91 7.15
N LEU A 174 2.31 -2.93 6.92
CA LEU A 174 3.25 -3.91 7.45
C LEU A 174 4.46 -3.18 8.06
N ASP A 175 4.91 -3.68 9.20
CA ASP A 175 6.06 -3.20 9.95
C ASP A 175 6.84 -4.42 10.44
N ASP A 176 8.07 -4.61 9.94
CA ASP A 176 8.91 -5.80 10.19
C ASP A 176 8.16 -7.14 10.03
N GLY A 177 7.39 -7.26 8.94
CA GLY A 177 6.59 -8.46 8.62
C GLY A 177 5.30 -8.61 9.43
N GLN A 178 5.06 -7.76 10.41
CA GLN A 178 3.85 -7.78 11.24
C GLN A 178 2.77 -6.87 10.66
N VAL A 179 1.52 -7.31 10.74
CA VAL A 179 0.36 -6.48 10.41
C VAL A 179 0.21 -5.41 11.47
N VAL A 180 0.08 -4.15 11.04
CA VAL A 180 -0.18 -3.05 11.98
C VAL A 180 -1.63 -3.11 12.44
N ASP A 181 -1.83 -3.11 13.75
CA ASP A 181 -3.16 -3.10 14.36
C ASP A 181 -3.76 -1.69 14.35
N TYR A 182 -5.00 -1.60 13.90
CA TYR A 182 -5.81 -0.38 13.85
C TYR A 182 -7.09 -0.47 14.69
N SER A 183 -7.19 -1.43 15.60
CA SER A 183 -8.33 -1.56 16.53
C SER A 183 -8.58 -0.26 17.30
N TYR A 184 -7.52 0.45 17.70
CA TYR A 184 -7.63 1.74 18.38
C TYR A 184 -8.39 2.81 17.58
N ILE A 185 -8.46 2.69 16.26
CA ILE A 185 -9.30 3.54 15.39
C ILE A 185 -10.69 2.91 15.22
N LEU A 186 -10.72 1.60 14.89
CA LEU A 186 -11.94 0.92 14.47
C LEU A 186 -12.90 0.64 15.64
N ASP A 187 -12.38 0.49 16.86
CA ASP A 187 -13.18 0.27 18.07
C ASP A 187 -13.45 1.58 18.83
N SER A 188 -12.94 2.72 18.35
CA SER A 188 -13.11 4.01 18.99
C SER A 188 -14.49 4.61 18.70
N GLU A 189 -15.09 5.23 19.72
CA GLU A 189 -16.31 6.04 19.61
C GLU A 189 -16.01 7.55 19.45
N GLU A 190 -14.74 7.94 19.49
CA GLU A 190 -14.33 9.33 19.28
C GLU A 190 -14.65 9.78 17.86
N TYR A 191 -15.28 10.94 17.71
CA TYR A 191 -15.78 11.46 16.43
C TYR A 191 -14.72 11.46 15.32
N GLU A 192 -13.50 11.92 15.61
CA GLU A 192 -12.42 11.97 14.61
C GLU A 192 -11.96 10.57 14.18
N MET A 193 -11.99 9.57 15.05
CA MET A 193 -11.67 8.18 14.73
C MET A 193 -12.80 7.52 13.93
N VAL A 194 -14.05 7.71 14.35
CA VAL A 194 -15.23 7.19 13.64
C VAL A 194 -15.27 7.68 12.20
N ARG A 195 -14.88 8.93 11.94
CA ARG A 195 -14.78 9.46 10.56
C ARG A 195 -13.79 8.70 9.69
N GLN A 196 -12.81 8.02 10.28
CA GLN A 196 -11.84 7.21 9.55
C GLN A 196 -12.37 5.82 9.21
N HIS A 197 -13.40 5.29 9.90
CA HIS A 197 -13.91 3.93 9.66
C HIS A 197 -14.21 3.68 8.20
N LYS A 198 -14.89 4.63 7.52
CA LYS A 198 -15.20 4.50 6.10
C LYS A 198 -13.94 4.35 5.25
N PHE A 199 -12.87 5.07 5.56
CA PHE A 199 -11.61 4.98 4.84
C PHE A 199 -10.97 3.59 5.01
N PHE A 200 -10.98 3.03 6.22
CA PHE A 200 -10.38 1.73 6.50
C PHE A 200 -11.19 0.55 5.96
N LEU A 201 -12.52 0.61 6.10
CA LEU A 201 -13.40 -0.53 5.86
C LEU A 201 -13.93 -0.60 4.43
N THR A 202 -14.04 0.53 3.72
CA THR A 202 -14.61 0.56 2.37
C THR A 202 -13.56 0.20 1.32
N ARG A 203 -13.95 -0.63 0.35
CA ARG A 203 -13.15 -0.92 -0.83
C ARG A 203 -13.05 0.29 -1.74
N HIS A 204 -11.82 0.62 -2.11
CA HIS A 204 -11.45 1.71 -3.02
C HIS A 204 -10.29 1.28 -3.89
N PRO A 205 -10.03 1.95 -5.04
CA PRO A 205 -8.71 1.90 -5.65
C PRO A 205 -7.66 2.29 -4.62
N ARG A 206 -6.54 1.54 -4.57
CA ARG A 206 -5.48 1.76 -3.58
C ARG A 206 -4.13 1.80 -4.25
N SER A 207 -3.27 2.65 -3.72
CA SER A 207 -1.84 2.68 -4.06
C SER A 207 -1.03 2.37 -2.82
N ALA A 208 0.08 1.65 -2.98
CA ALA A 208 0.97 1.32 -1.88
C ALA A 208 2.42 1.25 -2.36
N ILE A 209 3.33 1.49 -1.43
CA ILE A 209 4.76 1.25 -1.57
C ILE A 209 5.24 0.39 -0.40
N GLY A 210 6.24 -0.45 -0.65
CA GLY A 210 6.85 -1.25 0.40
C GLY A 210 8.11 -1.94 -0.07
N ARG A 211 8.71 -2.75 0.81
CA ARG A 211 9.90 -3.54 0.50
C ARG A 211 9.81 -4.94 1.09
N ASN A 212 10.52 -5.87 0.50
CA ASN A 212 10.70 -7.20 1.08
C ASN A 212 12.00 -7.28 1.91
N ALA A 213 12.22 -8.43 2.55
CA ALA A 213 13.41 -8.67 3.37
C ALA A 213 14.75 -8.59 2.60
N LYS A 214 14.71 -8.65 1.25
CA LYS A 214 15.88 -8.44 0.39
C LYS A 214 16.12 -6.98 0.03
N GLY A 215 15.28 -6.05 0.51
CA GLY A 215 15.33 -4.64 0.15
C GLY A 215 14.74 -4.30 -1.22
N GLU A 216 14.18 -5.26 -1.97
CA GLU A 216 13.50 -4.97 -3.22
C GLU A 216 12.23 -4.15 -2.96
N ILE A 217 12.05 -3.08 -3.73
CA ILE A 217 10.96 -2.11 -3.58
C ILE A 217 9.80 -2.50 -4.49
N PHE A 218 8.58 -2.36 -3.98
CA PHE A 218 7.33 -2.63 -4.67
C PHE A 218 6.50 -1.36 -4.79
N LEU A 219 6.03 -1.06 -6.00
CA LEU A 219 4.95 -0.13 -6.25
C LEU A 219 3.72 -0.93 -6.62
N ILE A 220 2.60 -0.68 -5.95
CA ILE A 220 1.36 -1.42 -6.13
C ILE A 220 0.21 -0.45 -6.37
N VAL A 221 -0.63 -0.76 -7.35
CA VAL A 221 -1.96 -0.18 -7.49
C VAL A 221 -2.97 -1.33 -7.62
N ALA A 222 -3.95 -1.34 -6.71
CA ALA A 222 -5.16 -2.11 -6.86
C ALA A 222 -6.23 -1.21 -7.48
N ASP A 223 -6.75 -1.58 -8.63
CA ASP A 223 -7.87 -0.91 -9.28
C ASP A 223 -9.14 -1.03 -8.43
N GLY A 224 -10.13 -0.20 -8.66
CA GLY A 224 -11.38 -0.28 -7.93
C GLY A 224 -12.49 0.56 -8.55
N ARG A 225 -13.72 0.44 -7.99
CA ARG A 225 -14.94 1.09 -8.46
C ARG A 225 -15.45 0.56 -9.81
N PHE A 226 -14.95 -0.59 -10.25
CA PHE A 226 -15.40 -1.28 -11.45
C PHE A 226 -16.07 -2.58 -11.05
N LYS A 227 -17.40 -2.58 -10.98
CA LYS A 227 -18.19 -3.77 -10.68
C LYS A 227 -17.84 -4.89 -11.68
N ASP A 228 -17.74 -6.11 -11.17
CA ASP A 228 -17.45 -7.34 -11.95
C ASP A 228 -16.08 -7.35 -12.65
N ARG A 229 -15.18 -6.36 -12.38
CA ARG A 229 -13.84 -6.25 -12.93
C ARG A 229 -12.75 -6.03 -11.89
N ALA A 230 -12.92 -4.99 -11.08
CA ALA A 230 -12.01 -4.60 -10.01
C ALA A 230 -12.79 -3.78 -8.98
N GLU A 231 -13.19 -4.39 -7.89
CA GLU A 231 -13.99 -3.70 -6.87
C GLU A 231 -13.16 -2.79 -5.97
N GLY A 232 -11.87 -3.08 -5.88
CA GLY A 232 -10.94 -2.39 -4.99
C GLY A 232 -10.76 -3.10 -3.66
N LEU A 233 -9.96 -2.51 -2.80
CA LEU A 233 -9.55 -3.12 -1.54
C LEU A 233 -9.83 -2.20 -0.34
N SER A 234 -10.26 -2.78 0.78
CA SER A 234 -10.17 -2.17 2.10
C SER A 234 -8.69 -2.11 2.56
N ILE A 235 -8.39 -1.42 3.65
CA ILE A 235 -7.02 -1.38 4.18
C ILE A 235 -6.56 -2.78 4.63
N ALA A 236 -7.42 -3.55 5.29
CA ALA A 236 -7.08 -4.91 5.73
C ALA A 236 -6.81 -5.85 4.54
N GLU A 237 -7.60 -5.76 3.46
CA GLU A 237 -7.42 -6.55 2.24
C GLU A 237 -6.13 -6.15 1.51
N LEU A 238 -5.83 -4.84 1.41
CA LEU A 238 -4.55 -4.36 0.85
C LEU A 238 -3.35 -4.88 1.65
N THR A 239 -3.46 -4.90 2.98
CA THR A 239 -2.42 -5.45 3.86
C THR A 239 -2.15 -6.93 3.58
N LYS A 240 -3.22 -7.73 3.40
CA LYS A 240 -3.08 -9.15 3.02
C LYS A 240 -2.36 -9.28 1.67
N VAL A 241 -2.75 -8.50 0.67
CA VAL A 241 -2.10 -8.50 -0.65
C VAL A 241 -0.61 -8.16 -0.54
N CYS A 242 -0.23 -7.14 0.23
CA CYS A 242 1.18 -6.81 0.47
C CYS A 242 1.96 -7.97 1.09
N ARG A 243 1.38 -8.68 2.08
CA ARG A 243 1.98 -9.88 2.68
C ARG A 243 2.15 -11.00 1.66
N TRP A 244 1.14 -11.28 0.85
CA TRP A 244 1.19 -12.36 -0.16
C TRP A 244 2.20 -12.07 -1.26
N LEU A 245 2.50 -10.78 -1.53
CA LEU A 245 3.59 -10.35 -2.40
C LEU A 245 4.98 -10.47 -1.74
N GLY A 246 5.05 -10.85 -0.46
CA GLY A 246 6.29 -11.07 0.27
C GLY A 246 6.92 -9.80 0.86
N MET A 247 6.14 -8.73 1.01
CA MET A 247 6.65 -7.53 1.67
C MET A 247 6.77 -7.73 3.18
N VAL A 248 7.74 -7.06 3.78
CA VAL A 248 7.95 -6.96 5.23
C VAL A 248 7.64 -5.57 5.77
N GLU A 249 7.78 -4.55 4.93
CA GLU A 249 7.33 -3.19 5.21
C GLU A 249 6.44 -2.71 4.08
N ALA A 250 5.32 -2.08 4.41
CA ALA A 250 4.41 -1.51 3.43
C ALA A 250 3.61 -0.35 4.01
N MET A 251 3.35 0.65 3.17
CA MET A 251 2.56 1.83 3.50
C MET A 251 1.58 2.14 2.38
N ASN A 252 0.32 2.42 2.76
CA ASN A 252 -0.69 2.92 1.84
C ASN A 252 -0.37 4.38 1.46
N LEU A 253 -0.57 4.70 0.21
CA LEU A 253 -0.48 6.05 -0.37
C LEU A 253 -1.89 6.63 -0.60
N ASP A 254 -1.99 7.79 -1.24
CA ASP A 254 -3.29 8.29 -1.68
C ASP A 254 -3.93 7.31 -2.68
N GLY A 255 -5.23 7.19 -2.59
CA GLY A 255 -6.00 6.21 -3.33
C GLY A 255 -7.16 6.81 -4.12
N GLY A 256 -8.17 5.96 -4.40
CA GLY A 256 -9.34 6.39 -5.15
C GLY A 256 -9.01 6.79 -6.57
N GLY A 257 -9.50 7.94 -7.02
CA GLY A 257 -9.22 8.46 -8.37
C GLY A 257 -7.77 8.83 -8.63
N SER A 258 -6.97 9.04 -7.55
CA SER A 258 -5.54 9.33 -7.68
C SER A 258 -4.69 8.10 -8.02
N SER A 259 -5.23 6.88 -7.82
CA SER A 259 -4.47 5.62 -8.00
C SER A 259 -4.01 5.43 -9.43
N THR A 260 -2.73 5.70 -9.69
CA THR A 260 -2.12 5.57 -11.02
C THR A 260 -0.71 5.00 -10.91
N LEU A 261 -0.41 3.98 -11.70
CA LEU A 261 0.92 3.40 -11.88
C LEU A 261 1.31 3.49 -13.35
N TRP A 262 2.34 4.25 -13.63
CA TRP A 262 2.85 4.50 -14.96
C TRP A 262 4.26 3.93 -15.14
N CYS A 263 4.57 3.46 -16.33
CA CYS A 263 5.93 3.12 -16.71
C CYS A 263 6.27 3.62 -18.11
N LYS A 264 7.54 3.94 -18.32
CA LYS A 264 8.05 4.54 -19.57
C LYS A 264 7.73 3.72 -20.82
N GLN A 265 7.70 2.39 -20.71
CA GLN A 265 7.54 1.51 -21.88
C GLN A 265 6.08 1.29 -22.29
N TYR A 266 5.14 1.34 -21.33
CA TYR A 266 3.75 0.97 -21.57
C TYR A 266 2.75 2.09 -21.25
N GLY A 267 3.23 3.23 -20.70
CA GLY A 267 2.32 4.26 -20.18
C GLY A 267 1.68 3.83 -18.85
N VAL A 268 0.43 4.16 -18.64
CA VAL A 268 -0.37 3.73 -17.48
C VAL A 268 -0.64 2.23 -17.58
N ILE A 269 -0.35 1.48 -16.54
CA ILE A 269 -0.47 0.01 -16.52
C ILE A 269 -1.61 -0.51 -15.66
N ASN A 270 -2.25 0.34 -14.90
CA ASN A 270 -3.49 0.06 -14.17
C ASN A 270 -4.68 0.71 -14.88
N HIS A 271 -5.88 0.65 -14.27
CA HIS A 271 -7.10 1.26 -14.81
C HIS A 271 -7.59 2.37 -13.86
N PRO A 272 -7.11 3.62 -14.02
CA PRO A 272 -7.55 4.74 -13.20
C PRO A 272 -9.04 5.02 -13.42
N CYS A 273 -9.76 5.39 -12.35
CA CYS A 273 -11.22 5.36 -12.37
C CYS A 273 -11.92 6.72 -12.59
N ASP A 274 -11.20 7.81 -12.85
CA ASP A 274 -11.82 9.14 -12.93
C ASP A 274 -12.68 9.34 -14.19
N ASN A 275 -12.36 8.68 -15.30
CA ASN A 275 -13.18 8.66 -16.50
C ASN A 275 -14.35 7.66 -16.42
N ARG A 276 -14.45 6.86 -15.33
CA ARG A 276 -15.45 5.80 -15.11
C ARG A 276 -15.44 4.66 -16.14
N LYS A 277 -14.33 4.48 -16.86
CA LYS A 277 -14.11 3.40 -17.83
C LYS A 277 -13.00 2.50 -17.33
N PHE A 278 -13.11 1.20 -17.63
CA PHE A 278 -12.06 0.25 -17.34
C PHE A 278 -11.04 0.25 -18.48
N ASP A 279 -10.27 1.33 -18.57
CA ASP A 279 -9.19 1.56 -19.54
C ASP A 279 -7.99 2.22 -18.83
N ASN A 280 -6.95 2.54 -19.57
CA ASN A 280 -5.74 3.15 -19.03
C ASN A 280 -5.72 4.71 -19.16
N GLU A 281 -6.85 5.34 -19.49
CA GLU A 281 -6.93 6.76 -19.84
C GLU A 281 -7.54 7.64 -18.72
N GLY A 282 -8.00 7.03 -17.62
CA GLY A 282 -8.71 7.73 -16.55
C GLY A 282 -7.81 8.35 -15.47
N GLU A 283 -6.60 8.81 -15.79
CA GLU A 283 -5.70 9.44 -14.83
C GLU A 283 -6.29 10.72 -14.23
N ARG A 284 -6.11 10.88 -12.92
CA ARG A 284 -6.34 12.14 -12.23
C ARG A 284 -5.03 12.92 -12.14
N GLU A 285 -5.10 14.23 -12.36
CA GLU A 285 -4.04 15.13 -11.95
C GLU A 285 -3.92 15.15 -10.43
N VAL A 286 -2.70 14.99 -9.91
CA VAL A 286 -2.38 14.89 -8.48
C VAL A 286 -1.31 15.89 -8.09
N SER A 287 -1.22 16.20 -6.79
CA SER A 287 -0.26 17.19 -6.29
C SER A 287 1.16 16.64 -6.22
N SER A 288 1.33 15.33 -6.03
CA SER A 288 2.65 14.72 -5.86
C SER A 288 2.68 13.28 -6.39
N CYS A 289 3.87 12.89 -6.86
CA CYS A 289 4.15 11.54 -7.32
C CYS A 289 5.48 11.04 -6.73
N LEU A 290 5.59 9.73 -6.53
CA LEU A 290 6.88 9.06 -6.39
C LEU A 290 7.40 8.74 -7.78
N VAL A 291 8.61 9.19 -8.04
CA VAL A 291 9.31 9.02 -9.32
C VAL A 291 10.48 8.08 -9.10
N VAL A 292 10.57 7.06 -9.94
CA VAL A 292 11.64 6.06 -9.93
C VAL A 292 12.49 6.23 -11.17
N LYS A 293 13.78 6.34 -11.00
CA LYS A 293 14.77 6.50 -12.07
C LYS A 293 15.87 5.47 -11.97
N LYS A 294 16.28 4.97 -13.10
CA LYS A 294 17.47 4.16 -13.20
C LYS A 294 18.69 4.98 -12.80
N LYS A 295 19.57 4.39 -11.99
CA LYS A 295 20.88 4.94 -11.61
C LYS A 295 21.88 4.88 -12.77
#